data_676536707afff7a900cab15ef7426103
#
_entry.id   676536707afff7a900cab15ef7426103
#
_cell.length_a   1.000
_cell.length_b   1.000
_cell.length_c   1.000
_cell.angle_alpha   90.00
_cell.angle_beta   90.00
_cell.angle_gamma   90.00
#
_symmetry.space_group_name_H-M   'P 1'
#
loop_
_entity.id
_entity.type
_entity.pdbx_description
1 polymer ?
#
loop_
_entity_poly.entity_id
_entity_poly.type
_entity_poly.pdbx_seq_one_letter_code
_entity_poly.pdbx_strand_id
1 'polypeptide(L)'
;MKYSFLFILLILVSGCASTTLKNQSGVDRKQLLLMPQSMVLGMASDSYRSALQEASKKNKLNVDPFQVNRVKRISNRLIANTSYFKPEASQWPWEVNVQESDEVNAYCMPGGKIMVYSGLIRKLNATDDELAAVIGHEISHALREHGRERMSTAAVQQLGLIGFAAYISNTNNRNRTNATMQAVSLGTTLFFALPNSRTQEREADAIGLELAAKS
;
A
#
# COMPACT_ATOMS: atom_id res chain seq x y z
N MET A 1 14.55 17.87 -29.83
CA MET A 1 14.80 18.02 -28.39
C MET A 1 13.77 18.88 -27.65
N LYS A 2 13.30 20.03 -28.17
CA LYS A 2 12.30 20.90 -27.49
C LYS A 2 10.94 20.20 -27.27
N TYR A 3 10.47 19.39 -28.18
CA TYR A 3 9.17 18.69 -28.07
C TYR A 3 9.21 17.48 -27.12
N SER A 4 10.37 16.82 -26.95
CA SER A 4 10.52 15.72 -25.99
C SER A 4 10.38 16.18 -24.54
N PHE A 5 10.87 17.38 -24.21
CA PHE A 5 10.75 17.96 -22.88
C PHE A 5 9.30 18.34 -22.55
N LEU A 6 8.57 18.89 -23.55
CA LEU A 6 7.16 19.23 -23.40
C LEU A 6 6.29 17.99 -23.20
N PHE A 7 6.61 16.88 -23.88
CA PHE A 7 5.89 15.62 -23.77
C PHE A 7 6.09 14.96 -22.41
N ILE A 8 7.31 15.00 -21.87
CA ILE A 8 7.63 14.52 -20.51
C ILE A 8 6.91 15.36 -19.45
N LEU A 9 6.85 16.67 -19.62
CA LEU A 9 6.16 17.58 -18.71
C LEU A 9 4.63 17.33 -18.70
N LEU A 10 4.04 17.04 -19.86
CA LEU A 10 2.60 16.70 -19.97
C LEU A 10 2.25 15.39 -19.25
N ILE A 11 3.12 14.37 -19.34
CA ILE A 11 2.90 13.08 -18.65
C ILE A 11 2.96 13.26 -17.13
N LEU A 12 3.84 14.12 -16.61
CA LEU A 12 3.96 14.38 -15.18
C LEU A 12 2.72 15.11 -14.61
N VAL A 13 2.09 15.97 -15.40
CA VAL A 13 0.89 16.70 -14.97
C VAL A 13 -0.35 15.82 -14.95
N SER A 14 -0.46 14.85 -15.86
CA SER A 14 -1.60 13.91 -15.92
C SER A 14 -1.54 12.80 -14.88
N GLY A 15 -0.37 12.58 -14.23
CA GLY A 15 -0.18 11.54 -13.23
C GLY A 15 -0.61 11.90 -11.80
N CYS A 16 -1.14 13.10 -11.58
CA CYS A 16 -1.54 13.54 -10.24
C CYS A 16 -3.05 13.44 -10.04
N ALA A 17 -3.50 12.54 -9.18
CA ALA A 17 -4.91 12.33 -8.85
C ALA A 17 -5.12 12.13 -7.34
N SER A 18 -6.34 12.43 -6.83
CA SER A 18 -6.79 11.94 -5.53
C SER A 18 -7.44 10.57 -5.72
N THR A 19 -7.15 9.62 -4.85
CA THR A 19 -7.64 8.24 -4.94
C THR A 19 -8.84 7.97 -4.05
N THR A 20 -9.21 8.92 -3.21
CA THR A 20 -10.40 8.86 -2.34
C THR A 20 -11.28 10.08 -2.53
N LEU A 21 -12.56 9.92 -2.24
CA LEU A 21 -13.50 11.03 -2.15
C LEU A 21 -13.13 11.92 -0.95
N LYS A 22 -13.38 13.22 -1.08
CA LYS A 22 -13.25 14.16 0.02
C LYS A 22 -14.42 13.98 0.99
N ASN A 23 -14.12 13.55 2.20
CA ASN A 23 -15.07 13.28 3.27
C ASN A 23 -14.78 14.17 4.50
N GLN A 24 -15.30 13.82 5.67
CA GLN A 24 -15.07 14.58 6.91
C GLN A 24 -13.60 14.63 7.31
N SER A 25 -12.81 13.58 6.97
CA SER A 25 -11.34 13.59 7.12
C SER A 25 -10.66 14.77 6.42
N GLY A 26 -11.31 15.38 5.42
CA GLY A 26 -10.76 16.48 4.63
C GLY A 26 -9.62 16.09 3.70
N VAL A 27 -9.30 14.79 3.58
CA VAL A 27 -8.19 14.30 2.78
C VAL A 27 -8.56 14.32 1.30
N ASP A 28 -7.90 15.21 0.54
CA ASP A 28 -8.11 15.37 -0.92
C ASP A 28 -6.81 15.67 -1.68
N ARG A 29 -5.65 15.50 -1.04
CA ARG A 29 -4.34 15.75 -1.65
C ARG A 29 -4.17 14.93 -2.95
N LYS A 30 -3.64 15.59 -3.97
CA LYS A 30 -3.21 14.92 -5.20
C LYS A 30 -1.92 14.13 -4.97
N GLN A 31 -1.88 12.93 -5.50
CA GLN A 31 -0.78 11.97 -5.36
C GLN A 31 -0.14 11.71 -6.72
N LEU A 32 1.16 11.44 -6.75
CA LEU A 32 1.87 11.03 -7.96
C LEU A 32 1.63 9.52 -8.19
N LEU A 33 0.84 9.18 -9.21
CA LEU A 33 0.36 7.82 -9.49
C LEU A 33 0.77 7.35 -10.90
N LEU A 34 2.06 7.34 -11.19
CA LEU A 34 2.60 6.96 -12.51
C LEU A 34 2.57 5.44 -12.75
N MET A 35 2.72 4.64 -11.68
CA MET A 35 2.64 3.19 -11.80
C MET A 35 1.22 2.76 -12.19
N PRO A 36 1.03 1.86 -13.18
CA PRO A 36 -0.29 1.33 -13.48
C PRO A 36 -0.91 0.62 -12.28
N GLN A 37 -2.18 0.92 -11.98
CA GLN A 37 -2.89 0.32 -10.85
C GLN A 37 -2.95 -1.21 -10.96
N SER A 38 -3.20 -1.75 -12.14
CA SER A 38 -3.25 -3.19 -12.40
C SER A 38 -1.93 -3.89 -12.05
N MET A 39 -0.79 -3.26 -12.34
CA MET A 39 0.53 -3.78 -11.98
C MET A 39 0.68 -3.85 -10.46
N VAL A 40 0.33 -2.77 -9.75
CA VAL A 40 0.43 -2.71 -8.28
C VAL A 40 -0.48 -3.74 -7.61
N LEU A 41 -1.71 -3.91 -8.11
CA LEU A 41 -2.64 -4.93 -7.62
C LEU A 41 -2.11 -6.36 -7.86
N GLY A 42 -1.53 -6.64 -9.03
CA GLY A 42 -0.91 -7.92 -9.35
C GLY A 42 0.24 -8.23 -8.38
N MET A 43 1.17 -7.29 -8.22
CA MET A 43 2.31 -7.43 -7.29
C MET A 43 1.85 -7.63 -5.84
N ALA A 44 0.85 -6.89 -5.39
CA ALA A 44 0.28 -7.03 -4.05
C ALA A 44 -0.33 -8.43 -3.84
N SER A 45 -1.11 -8.90 -4.82
CA SER A 45 -1.73 -10.23 -4.78
C SER A 45 -0.69 -11.35 -4.72
N ASP A 46 0.38 -11.27 -5.53
CA ASP A 46 1.44 -12.29 -5.55
C ASP A 46 2.26 -12.27 -4.25
N SER A 47 2.58 -11.08 -3.74
CA SER A 47 3.29 -10.93 -2.46
C SER A 47 2.46 -11.47 -1.30
N TYR A 48 1.16 -11.16 -1.26
CA TYR A 48 0.27 -11.67 -0.22
C TYR A 48 0.13 -13.18 -0.28
N ARG A 49 -0.06 -13.75 -1.47
CA ARG A 49 -0.11 -15.21 -1.68
C ARG A 49 1.17 -15.89 -1.19
N SER A 50 2.33 -15.30 -1.48
CA SER A 50 3.62 -15.82 -1.00
C SER A 50 3.72 -15.78 0.52
N ALA A 51 3.26 -14.70 1.16
CA ALA A 51 3.22 -14.57 2.62
C ALA A 51 2.30 -15.63 3.25
N LEU A 52 1.10 -15.86 2.67
CA LEU A 52 0.18 -16.89 3.12
C LEU A 52 0.80 -18.31 3.02
N GLN A 53 1.46 -18.59 1.89
CA GLN A 53 2.13 -19.89 1.69
C GLN A 53 3.26 -20.10 2.70
N GLU A 54 4.06 -19.07 2.97
CA GLU A 54 5.13 -19.15 3.96
C GLU A 54 4.59 -19.38 5.38
N ALA A 55 3.56 -18.60 5.78
CA ALA A 55 2.92 -18.75 7.07
C ALA A 55 2.27 -20.14 7.22
N SER A 56 1.61 -20.65 6.16
CA SER A 56 1.01 -21.97 6.14
C SER A 56 2.04 -23.10 6.27
N LYS A 57 3.16 -23.03 5.53
CA LYS A 57 4.25 -24.01 5.62
C LYS A 57 4.86 -24.10 7.03
N LYS A 58 4.83 -22.98 7.76
CA LYS A 58 5.32 -22.90 9.14
C LYS A 58 4.23 -23.21 10.18
N ASN A 59 3.02 -23.61 9.78
CA ASN A 59 1.84 -23.79 10.65
C ASN A 59 1.53 -22.53 11.49
N LYS A 60 1.68 -21.35 10.90
CA LYS A 60 1.47 -20.04 11.55
C LYS A 60 0.31 -19.25 10.97
N LEU A 61 -0.44 -19.81 10.02
CA LEU A 61 -1.58 -19.14 9.40
C LEU A 61 -2.88 -19.53 10.10
N ASN A 62 -3.62 -18.55 10.61
CA ASN A 62 -4.96 -18.72 11.19
C ASN A 62 -5.03 -19.82 12.28
N VAL A 63 -4.03 -19.85 13.15
CA VAL A 63 -3.84 -20.91 14.15
C VAL A 63 -4.90 -20.87 15.23
N ASP A 64 -5.25 -19.68 15.72
CA ASP A 64 -6.25 -19.49 16.78
C ASP A 64 -7.60 -19.04 16.16
N PRO A 65 -8.60 -19.92 16.09
CA PRO A 65 -9.91 -19.59 15.52
C PRO A 65 -10.62 -18.44 16.24
N PHE A 66 -10.38 -18.24 17.53
CA PHE A 66 -10.99 -17.16 18.29
C PHE A 66 -10.44 -15.80 17.83
N GLN A 67 -9.12 -15.68 17.74
CA GLN A 67 -8.48 -14.44 17.23
C GLN A 67 -8.85 -14.21 15.76
N VAL A 68 -8.85 -15.24 14.94
CA VAL A 68 -9.24 -15.13 13.52
C VAL A 68 -10.67 -14.61 13.36
N ASN A 69 -11.62 -15.19 14.08
CA ASN A 69 -13.02 -14.76 14.01
C ASN A 69 -13.20 -13.34 14.55
N ARG A 70 -12.48 -12.98 15.62
CA ARG A 70 -12.46 -11.63 16.17
C ARG A 70 -11.98 -10.61 15.16
N VAL A 71 -10.82 -10.83 14.56
CA VAL A 71 -10.22 -9.94 13.55
C VAL A 71 -11.13 -9.84 12.32
N LYS A 72 -11.65 -10.96 11.81
CA LYS A 72 -12.59 -10.96 10.67
C LYS A 72 -13.86 -10.17 10.95
N ARG A 73 -14.44 -10.31 12.13
CA ARG A 73 -15.64 -9.54 12.53
C ARG A 73 -15.38 -8.04 12.52
N ILE A 74 -14.27 -7.60 13.13
CA ILE A 74 -13.87 -6.19 13.17
C ILE A 74 -13.60 -5.68 11.74
N SER A 75 -12.79 -6.40 10.97
CA SER A 75 -12.43 -6.03 9.60
C SER A 75 -13.67 -5.92 8.70
N ASN A 76 -14.63 -6.85 8.79
CA ASN A 76 -15.83 -6.83 7.97
C ASN A 76 -16.70 -5.59 8.24
N ARG A 77 -16.75 -5.11 9.47
CA ARG A 77 -17.46 -3.86 9.80
C ARG A 77 -16.79 -2.66 9.14
N LEU A 78 -15.47 -2.59 9.18
CA LEU A 78 -14.69 -1.54 8.50
C LEU A 78 -14.86 -1.63 6.98
N ILE A 79 -14.72 -2.82 6.40
CA ILE A 79 -14.83 -3.07 4.96
C ILE A 79 -16.20 -2.61 4.42
N ALA A 80 -17.28 -2.84 5.15
CA ALA A 80 -18.63 -2.41 4.77
C ALA A 80 -18.75 -0.90 4.54
N ASN A 81 -17.89 -0.09 5.16
CA ASN A 81 -17.89 1.37 5.07
C ASN A 81 -16.83 1.93 4.11
N THR A 82 -16.00 1.09 3.47
CA THR A 82 -14.90 1.54 2.59
C THR A 82 -15.39 2.27 1.34
N SER A 83 -16.56 1.91 0.81
CA SER A 83 -17.15 2.55 -0.38
C SER A 83 -17.46 4.03 -0.17
N TYR A 84 -17.62 4.47 1.07
CA TYR A 84 -17.80 5.88 1.43
C TYR A 84 -16.57 6.72 1.08
N PHE A 85 -15.38 6.14 1.13
CA PHE A 85 -14.12 6.79 0.78
C PHE A 85 -13.70 6.52 -0.65
N LYS A 86 -13.92 5.29 -1.13
CA LYS A 86 -13.51 4.80 -2.44
C LYS A 86 -14.57 3.83 -2.96
N PRO A 87 -15.49 4.28 -3.83
CA PRO A 87 -16.63 3.46 -4.27
C PRO A 87 -16.23 2.09 -4.83
N GLU A 88 -15.13 2.03 -5.61
CA GLU A 88 -14.63 0.79 -6.18
C GLU A 88 -14.07 -0.20 -5.15
N ALA A 89 -13.78 0.24 -3.93
CA ALA A 89 -13.31 -0.65 -2.86
C ALA A 89 -14.37 -1.68 -2.44
N SER A 90 -15.66 -1.43 -2.68
CA SER A 90 -16.72 -2.40 -2.48
C SER A 90 -16.58 -3.66 -3.35
N GLN A 91 -15.88 -3.55 -4.48
CA GLN A 91 -15.64 -4.64 -5.42
C GLN A 91 -14.28 -5.34 -5.21
N TRP A 92 -13.49 -4.90 -4.24
CA TRP A 92 -12.22 -5.54 -3.98
C TRP A 92 -12.40 -6.95 -3.44
N PRO A 93 -11.55 -7.91 -3.82
CA PRO A 93 -11.56 -9.27 -3.28
C PRO A 93 -10.91 -9.28 -1.89
N TRP A 94 -11.61 -8.67 -0.91
CA TRP A 94 -11.15 -8.55 0.46
C TRP A 94 -10.79 -9.90 1.06
N GLU A 95 -9.66 -9.96 1.73
CA GLU A 95 -9.17 -11.16 2.38
C GLU A 95 -8.52 -10.79 3.71
N VAL A 96 -8.91 -11.49 4.79
CA VAL A 96 -8.47 -11.21 6.16
C VAL A 96 -7.89 -12.47 6.78
N ASN A 97 -6.62 -12.40 7.17
CA ASN A 97 -5.91 -13.50 7.80
C ASN A 97 -5.16 -13.03 9.04
N VAL A 98 -4.88 -13.97 9.96
CA VAL A 98 -4.06 -13.77 11.15
C VAL A 98 -2.82 -14.64 11.04
N GLN A 99 -1.66 -14.04 11.20
CA GLN A 99 -0.39 -14.77 11.26
C GLN A 99 0.10 -14.88 12.70
N GLU A 100 0.41 -16.08 13.13
CA GLU A 100 1.06 -16.33 14.43
C GLU A 100 2.48 -15.75 14.40
N SER A 101 2.73 -14.71 15.18
CA SER A 101 4.01 -14.01 15.27
C SER A 101 4.09 -13.23 16.58
N ASP A 102 5.29 -12.99 17.06
CA ASP A 102 5.54 -12.08 18.17
C ASP A 102 5.69 -10.62 17.76
N GLU A 103 5.66 -10.33 16.47
CA GLU A 103 5.69 -8.96 15.98
C GLU A 103 4.38 -8.24 16.30
N VAL A 104 4.50 -6.99 16.73
CA VAL A 104 3.37 -6.06 16.89
C VAL A 104 3.17 -5.36 15.57
N ASN A 105 2.38 -5.96 14.68
CA ASN A 105 2.22 -5.47 13.31
C ASN A 105 0.87 -5.87 12.70
N ALA A 106 0.44 -5.10 11.71
CA ALA A 106 -0.63 -5.40 10.78
C ALA A 106 -0.36 -4.71 9.45
N TYR A 107 -0.98 -5.13 8.37
CA TYR A 107 -0.93 -4.41 7.10
C TYR A 107 -2.16 -4.69 6.23
N CYS A 108 -2.46 -3.75 5.33
CA CYS A 108 -3.42 -3.93 4.24
C CYS A 108 -2.75 -3.60 2.91
N MET A 109 -2.57 -4.62 2.06
CA MET A 109 -2.05 -4.42 0.71
C MET A 109 -3.15 -3.92 -0.24
N PRO A 110 -2.77 -3.26 -1.36
CA PRO A 110 -3.69 -2.90 -2.43
C PRO A 110 -4.61 -4.05 -2.85
N GLY A 111 -5.88 -3.73 -3.07
CA GLY A 111 -6.91 -4.73 -3.38
C GLY A 111 -7.48 -5.44 -2.16
N GLY A 112 -7.24 -4.90 -0.94
CA GLY A 112 -7.92 -5.35 0.27
C GLY A 112 -7.37 -6.63 0.90
N LYS A 113 -6.05 -6.82 0.88
CA LYS A 113 -5.38 -7.99 1.46
C LYS A 113 -4.86 -7.67 2.86
N ILE A 114 -5.60 -8.06 3.89
CA ILE A 114 -5.34 -7.72 5.30
C ILE A 114 -4.64 -8.88 6.00
N MET A 115 -3.55 -8.57 6.69
CA MET A 115 -2.85 -9.47 7.61
C MET A 115 -2.72 -8.79 8.96
N VAL A 116 -3.09 -9.49 10.03
CA VAL A 116 -2.87 -9.07 11.41
C VAL A 116 -1.95 -10.07 12.08
N TYR A 117 -0.92 -9.61 12.77
CA TYR A 117 -0.04 -10.49 13.53
C TYR A 117 -0.58 -10.69 14.95
N SER A 118 -0.55 -11.92 15.42
CA SER A 118 -1.09 -12.28 16.75
C SER A 118 -0.38 -11.52 17.88
N GLY A 119 0.87 -11.10 17.67
CA GLY A 119 1.62 -10.26 18.62
C GLY A 119 0.97 -8.90 18.87
N LEU A 120 0.34 -8.30 17.84
CA LEU A 120 -0.44 -7.07 18.00
C LEU A 120 -1.59 -7.27 19.00
N ILE A 121 -2.28 -8.39 18.90
CA ILE A 121 -3.43 -8.70 19.78
C ILE A 121 -2.97 -9.01 21.19
N ARG A 122 -1.99 -9.91 21.33
CA ARG A 122 -1.55 -10.45 22.64
C ARG A 122 -0.70 -9.49 23.43
N LYS A 123 0.35 -8.91 22.82
CA LYS A 123 1.31 -8.06 23.55
C LYS A 123 0.72 -6.74 23.97
N LEU A 124 -0.20 -6.18 23.18
CA LEU A 124 -0.89 -4.95 23.54
C LEU A 124 -2.17 -5.20 24.33
N ASN A 125 -2.61 -6.47 24.49
CA ASN A 125 -3.92 -6.81 25.04
C ASN A 125 -5.03 -5.96 24.41
N ALA A 126 -4.95 -5.78 23.08
CA ALA A 126 -5.72 -4.82 22.34
C ALA A 126 -7.22 -5.11 22.42
N THR A 127 -8.00 -4.09 22.72
CA THR A 127 -9.47 -4.10 22.68
C THR A 127 -9.97 -4.16 21.22
N ASP A 128 -11.27 -4.39 21.02
CA ASP A 128 -11.87 -4.39 19.68
C ASP A 128 -11.76 -3.02 19.01
N ASP A 129 -11.91 -1.93 19.78
CA ASP A 129 -11.82 -0.57 19.28
C ASP A 129 -10.37 -0.20 18.87
N GLU A 130 -9.38 -0.62 19.65
CA GLU A 130 -7.96 -0.43 19.31
C GLU A 130 -7.58 -1.24 18.05
N LEU A 131 -8.07 -2.48 17.92
CA LEU A 131 -7.88 -3.27 16.71
C LEU A 131 -8.59 -2.63 15.52
N ALA A 132 -9.80 -2.07 15.70
CA ALA A 132 -10.51 -1.37 14.65
C ALA A 132 -9.76 -0.11 14.20
N ALA A 133 -9.17 0.64 15.12
CA ALA A 133 -8.36 1.81 14.81
C ALA A 133 -7.12 1.42 13.98
N VAL A 134 -6.37 0.40 14.39
CA VAL A 134 -5.18 -0.08 13.67
C VAL A 134 -5.56 -0.63 12.28
N ILE A 135 -6.56 -1.52 12.21
CA ILE A 135 -6.99 -2.10 10.93
C ILE A 135 -7.57 -1.02 10.01
N GLY A 136 -8.31 -0.05 10.55
CA GLY A 136 -8.83 1.10 9.81
C GLY A 136 -7.72 1.96 9.21
N HIS A 137 -6.64 2.22 9.97
CA HIS A 137 -5.44 2.89 9.51
C HIS A 137 -4.79 2.13 8.33
N GLU A 138 -4.61 0.81 8.45
CA GLU A 138 -4.02 -0.02 7.38
C GLU A 138 -4.91 -0.06 6.12
N ILE A 139 -6.24 -0.20 6.30
CA ILE A 139 -7.19 -0.10 5.19
C ILE A 139 -7.06 1.26 4.48
N SER A 140 -6.87 2.34 5.23
CA SER A 140 -6.74 3.69 4.68
C SER A 140 -5.52 3.85 3.79
N HIS A 141 -4.39 3.22 4.12
CA HIS A 141 -3.23 3.15 3.22
C HIS A 141 -3.56 2.51 1.89
N ALA A 142 -4.37 1.43 1.88
CA ALA A 142 -4.80 0.77 0.66
C ALA A 142 -5.80 1.64 -0.14
N LEU A 143 -6.80 2.26 0.51
CA LEU A 143 -7.76 3.16 -0.12
C LEU A 143 -7.07 4.37 -0.76
N ARG A 144 -6.09 4.96 -0.08
CA ARG A 144 -5.28 6.08 -0.56
C ARG A 144 -4.18 5.67 -1.54
N GLU A 145 -4.04 4.38 -1.82
CA GLU A 145 -2.99 3.85 -2.71
C GLU A 145 -1.58 4.37 -2.35
N HIS A 146 -1.28 4.55 -1.06
CA HIS A 146 0.01 5.07 -0.59
C HIS A 146 1.20 4.23 -1.09
N GLY A 147 1.03 2.91 -1.21
CA GLY A 147 2.04 2.03 -1.80
C GLY A 147 2.32 2.38 -3.27
N ARG A 148 1.27 2.63 -4.07
CA ARG A 148 1.41 3.03 -5.48
C ARG A 148 2.09 4.39 -5.61
N GLU A 149 1.76 5.34 -4.75
CA GLU A 149 2.40 6.66 -4.71
C GLU A 149 3.89 6.54 -4.39
N ARG A 150 4.27 5.74 -3.37
CA ARG A 150 5.68 5.49 -3.03
C ARG A 150 6.46 4.87 -4.19
N MET A 151 5.89 3.84 -4.83
CA MET A 151 6.50 3.20 -6.00
C MET A 151 6.67 4.18 -7.15
N SER A 152 5.67 5.02 -7.42
CA SER A 152 5.74 6.05 -8.47
C SER A 152 6.82 7.08 -8.19
N THR A 153 6.92 7.54 -6.94
CA THR A 153 7.95 8.49 -6.50
C THR A 153 9.34 7.87 -6.61
N ALA A 154 9.51 6.64 -6.16
CA ALA A 154 10.79 5.93 -6.26
C ALA A 154 11.22 5.73 -7.72
N ALA A 155 10.27 5.39 -8.62
CA ALA A 155 10.55 5.26 -10.05
C ALA A 155 11.04 6.58 -10.66
N VAL A 156 10.41 7.71 -10.32
CA VAL A 156 10.87 9.03 -10.80
C VAL A 156 12.25 9.38 -10.27
N GLN A 157 12.50 9.15 -8.98
CA GLN A 157 13.81 9.38 -8.37
C GLN A 157 14.89 8.54 -9.04
N GLN A 158 14.63 7.26 -9.28
CA GLN A 158 15.56 6.35 -9.95
C GLN A 158 15.86 6.77 -11.40
N LEU A 159 14.83 7.15 -12.16
CA LEU A 159 15.00 7.66 -13.52
C LEU A 159 15.79 8.98 -13.53
N GLY A 160 15.55 9.85 -12.57
CA GLY A 160 16.31 11.09 -12.38
C GLY A 160 17.81 10.83 -12.12
N LEU A 161 18.11 9.86 -11.22
CA LEU A 161 19.49 9.45 -10.94
C LEU A 161 20.18 8.84 -12.15
N ILE A 162 19.49 7.96 -12.91
CA ILE A 162 20.04 7.37 -14.15
C ILE A 162 20.29 8.44 -15.20
N GLY A 163 19.36 9.38 -15.38
CA GLY A 163 19.53 10.49 -16.33
C GLY A 163 20.70 11.41 -15.95
N PHE A 164 20.85 11.72 -14.66
CA PHE A 164 21.97 12.50 -14.15
C PHE A 164 23.30 11.77 -14.32
N ALA A 165 23.37 10.49 -13.96
CA ALA A 165 24.57 9.67 -14.16
C ALA A 165 24.96 9.56 -15.65
N ALA A 166 23.97 9.40 -16.54
CA ALA A 166 24.21 9.38 -17.99
C ALA A 166 24.69 10.73 -18.53
N TYR A 167 24.20 11.83 -17.95
CA TYR A 167 24.63 13.19 -18.31
C TYR A 167 26.13 13.43 -17.92
N ILE A 168 26.55 13.00 -16.72
CA ILE A 168 27.92 13.21 -16.26
C ILE A 168 28.91 12.22 -16.89
N SER A 169 28.50 10.98 -17.17
CA SER A 169 29.46 9.91 -17.55
C SER A 169 29.83 9.91 -19.03
N ASN A 170 29.13 10.62 -19.90
CA ASN A 170 29.29 10.62 -21.35
C ASN A 170 29.62 9.21 -21.94
N THR A 171 29.17 8.14 -21.27
CA THR A 171 29.58 6.76 -21.51
C THR A 171 28.50 5.88 -22.12
N ASN A 172 28.99 4.98 -22.97
CA ASN A 172 28.38 3.95 -23.80
C ASN A 172 27.12 3.21 -23.24
N ASN A 173 26.25 2.90 -24.19
CA ASN A 173 24.89 2.39 -24.21
C ASN A 173 24.59 1.10 -23.42
N ARG A 174 25.57 0.32 -22.95
CA ARG A 174 25.35 -0.98 -22.26
C ARG A 174 24.81 -0.88 -20.82
N ASN A 175 25.13 0.20 -20.12
CA ASN A 175 24.72 0.37 -18.72
C ASN A 175 23.27 0.82 -18.57
N ARG A 176 22.63 1.33 -19.62
CA ARG A 176 21.23 1.79 -19.58
C ARG A 176 20.23 0.64 -19.42
N THR A 177 20.45 -0.47 -20.10
CA THR A 177 19.51 -1.63 -20.07
C THR A 177 19.52 -2.33 -18.72
N ASN A 178 20.71 -2.47 -18.11
CA ASN A 178 20.86 -3.10 -16.81
C ASN A 178 20.26 -2.25 -15.66
N ALA A 179 20.42 -0.93 -15.72
CA ALA A 179 19.85 -0.02 -14.73
C ALA A 179 18.29 0.01 -14.78
N THR A 180 17.73 -0.09 -15.98
CA THR A 180 16.25 -0.15 -16.14
C THR A 180 15.68 -1.47 -15.61
N MET A 181 16.35 -2.60 -15.88
CA MET A 181 15.97 -3.91 -15.36
C MET A 181 16.09 -3.98 -13.81
N GLN A 182 17.14 -3.39 -13.24
CA GLN A 182 17.29 -3.29 -11.78
C GLN A 182 16.20 -2.43 -11.15
N ALA A 183 15.79 -1.32 -11.76
CA ALA A 183 14.70 -0.48 -11.26
C ALA A 183 13.36 -1.22 -11.22
N VAL A 184 13.09 -2.09 -12.19
CA VAL A 184 11.87 -2.92 -12.22
C VAL A 184 11.91 -4.04 -11.17
N SER A 185 13.07 -4.70 -10.97
CA SER A 185 13.21 -5.77 -9.97
C SER A 185 13.14 -5.26 -8.52
N LEU A 186 13.48 -3.99 -8.28
CA LEU A 186 13.34 -3.36 -6.96
C LEU A 186 11.88 -3.07 -6.58
N GLY A 187 10.95 -3.07 -7.53
CA GLY A 187 9.55 -2.67 -7.29
C GLY A 187 8.84 -3.51 -6.23
N THR A 188 9.08 -4.83 -6.16
CA THR A 188 8.49 -5.71 -5.16
C THR A 188 9.09 -5.49 -3.76
N THR A 189 10.41 -5.29 -3.69
CA THR A 189 11.10 -4.99 -2.42
C THR A 189 10.71 -3.62 -1.88
N LEU A 190 10.48 -2.64 -2.78
CA LEU A 190 10.11 -1.27 -2.41
C LEU A 190 8.73 -1.16 -1.76
N PHE A 191 7.80 -2.06 -2.06
CA PHE A 191 6.45 -2.01 -1.47
C PHE A 191 6.49 -2.11 0.06
N PHE A 192 7.35 -2.98 0.60
CA PHE A 192 7.53 -3.17 2.05
C PHE A 192 8.68 -2.35 2.65
N ALA A 193 9.70 -2.02 1.85
CA ALA A 193 10.91 -1.41 2.35
C ALA A 193 10.87 0.12 2.41
N LEU A 194 9.98 0.79 1.63
CA LEU A 194 9.87 2.24 1.66
C LEU A 194 8.94 2.68 2.81
N PRO A 195 9.42 3.48 3.77
CA PRO A 195 8.58 4.01 4.82
C PRO A 195 7.53 4.96 4.26
N ASN A 196 6.37 5.01 4.90
CA ASN A 196 5.38 6.02 4.62
C ASN A 196 5.90 7.41 4.98
N SER A 197 5.50 8.42 4.21
CA SER A 197 5.78 9.81 4.57
C SER A 197 4.88 10.25 5.73
N ARG A 198 5.30 11.27 6.49
CA ARG A 198 4.46 11.87 7.55
C ARG A 198 3.09 12.33 7.02
N THR A 199 3.01 12.73 5.76
CA THR A 199 1.75 13.12 5.12
C THR A 199 0.86 11.91 4.91
N GLN A 200 1.41 10.79 4.43
CA GLN A 200 0.67 9.53 4.24
C GLN A 200 0.15 8.98 5.56
N GLU A 201 0.96 9.04 6.63
CA GLU A 201 0.52 8.63 7.96
C GLU A 201 -0.65 9.48 8.47
N ARG A 202 -0.57 10.82 8.35
CA ARG A 202 -1.68 11.72 8.73
C ARG A 202 -2.95 11.46 7.93
N GLU A 203 -2.83 11.15 6.64
CA GLU A 203 -3.97 10.80 5.79
C GLU A 203 -4.59 9.47 6.25
N ALA A 204 -3.75 8.48 6.57
CA ALA A 204 -4.19 7.18 7.06
C ALA A 204 -4.85 7.29 8.44
N ASP A 205 -4.30 8.09 9.34
CA ASP A 205 -4.90 8.38 10.65
C ASP A 205 -6.27 9.03 10.51
N ALA A 206 -6.39 10.07 9.68
CA ALA A 206 -7.63 10.83 9.52
C ALA A 206 -8.75 9.97 8.91
N ILE A 207 -8.46 9.22 7.83
CA ILE A 207 -9.42 8.33 7.18
C ILE A 207 -9.72 7.11 8.06
N GLY A 208 -8.70 6.54 8.68
CA GLY A 208 -8.82 5.35 9.53
C GLY A 208 -9.70 5.61 10.75
N LEU A 209 -9.53 6.77 11.39
CA LEU A 209 -10.38 7.18 12.51
C LEU A 209 -11.83 7.39 12.07
N GLU A 210 -12.06 8.08 10.94
CA GLU A 210 -13.41 8.26 10.40
C GLU A 210 -14.04 6.93 10.01
N LEU A 211 -13.27 6.01 9.40
CA LEU A 211 -13.72 4.67 9.03
C LEU A 211 -14.11 3.87 10.27
N ALA A 212 -13.27 3.88 11.31
CA ALA A 212 -13.56 3.18 12.57
C ALA A 212 -14.79 3.74 13.27
N ALA A 213 -14.96 5.06 13.27
CA ALA A 213 -16.13 5.71 13.89
C ALA A 213 -17.46 5.41 13.16
N LYS A 214 -17.42 5.02 11.87
CA LYS A 214 -18.59 4.62 11.08
C LYS A 214 -18.92 3.13 11.22
N SER A 215 -18.02 2.35 11.79
CA SER A 215 -18.07 0.89 11.86
C SER A 215 -18.49 0.41 13.23
#